data_97e4ef11e9750c014c12b64da3a24b21
#
_entry.id   97e4ef11e9750c014c12b64da3a24b21
#
_cell.length_a   1.000
_cell.length_b   1.000
_cell.length_c   1.000
_cell.angle_alpha   90.00
_cell.angle_beta   90.00
_cell.angle_gamma   90.00
#
_symmetry.space_group_name_H-M   'P 1'
#
loop_
_entity.id
_entity.type
_entity.pdbx_description
1 polymer ?
#
loop_
_entity_poly.entity_id
_entity_poly.type
_entity_poly.pdbx_seq_one_letter_code
_entity_poly.pdbx_strand_id
1 'polypeptide(L)'
;YGIVTDETIPMQRIVVRANKQHQHYLRSLPLHPTQKEIFTSKDYADFELTLRPTYDFIMELLHFGNMIEVLEPQSLRQTMKGWVSDLWELYEND
;
A
#
# COMPACT_ATOMS: atom_id res chain seq x y z
N TYR A 1 8.69 19.15 -3.45
CA TYR A 1 7.50 18.84 -4.23
C TYR A 1 6.30 19.59 -3.71
N GLY A 2 5.28 19.71 -4.54
CA GLY A 2 4.11 20.47 -4.17
C GLY A 2 3.22 19.72 -3.17
N ILE A 3 2.39 20.48 -2.45
CA ILE A 3 1.38 19.91 -1.58
C ILE A 3 0.22 19.47 -2.46
N VAL A 4 -0.13 18.19 -2.36
CA VAL A 4 -1.26 17.62 -3.08
C VAL A 4 -2.42 17.51 -2.09
N THR A 5 -3.53 18.17 -2.36
CA THR A 5 -4.71 18.09 -1.51
C THR A 5 -5.52 16.85 -1.89
N ASP A 6 -6.32 16.36 -0.95
CA ASP A 6 -7.16 15.17 -1.19
C ASP A 6 -8.10 15.37 -2.38
N GLU A 7 -8.54 16.60 -2.63
CA GLU A 7 -9.47 16.90 -3.71
C GLU A 7 -8.85 16.76 -5.10
N THR A 8 -7.51 16.89 -5.20
CA THR A 8 -6.84 16.79 -6.50
C THR A 8 -6.42 15.37 -6.83
N ILE A 9 -6.52 14.44 -5.88
CA ILE A 9 -6.15 13.06 -6.09
C ILE A 9 -7.42 12.26 -6.41
N PRO A 10 -7.47 11.59 -7.57
CA PRO A 10 -8.68 10.83 -7.92
C PRO A 10 -8.87 9.62 -7.03
N MET A 11 -10.14 9.27 -6.81
CA MET A 11 -10.50 8.01 -6.17
C MET A 11 -10.03 6.86 -7.04
N GLN A 12 -9.42 5.85 -6.45
CA GLN A 12 -8.89 4.71 -7.19
C GLN A 12 -9.21 3.40 -6.48
N ARG A 13 -9.33 2.35 -7.27
CA ARG A 13 -9.37 0.98 -6.76
C ARG A 13 -7.92 0.55 -6.53
N ILE A 14 -7.64 0.11 -5.32
CA ILE A 14 -6.29 -0.29 -4.93
C ILE A 14 -6.35 -1.74 -4.47
N VAL A 15 -5.41 -2.56 -4.91
CA VAL A 15 -5.29 -3.93 -4.46
C VAL A 15 -3.92 -4.12 -3.81
N VAL A 16 -3.94 -4.60 -2.59
CA VAL A 16 -2.72 -4.89 -1.84
C VAL A 16 -2.70 -6.35 -1.44
N ARG A 17 -1.50 -6.90 -1.33
CA ARG A 17 -1.28 -8.27 -0.89
C ARG A 17 -0.57 -8.26 0.46
N ALA A 18 -1.19 -8.87 1.46
CA ALA A 18 -0.60 -9.02 2.78
C ALA A 18 0.01 -10.41 2.92
N ASN A 19 1.17 -10.49 3.57
CA ASN A 19 1.83 -11.76 3.77
C ASN A 19 1.06 -12.64 4.78
N LYS A 20 1.57 -13.84 5.02
CA LYS A 20 0.92 -14.83 5.87
C LYS A 20 0.55 -14.29 7.25
N GLN A 21 1.42 -13.51 7.86
CA GLN A 21 1.18 -12.99 9.21
C GLN A 21 0.33 -11.73 9.19
N HIS A 22 0.60 -10.84 8.27
CA HIS A 22 -0.05 -9.52 8.24
C HIS A 22 -1.48 -9.59 7.75
N GLN A 23 -1.88 -10.64 7.04
CA GLN A 23 -3.27 -10.79 6.60
C GLN A 23 -4.23 -10.79 7.80
N HIS A 24 -3.82 -11.36 8.91
CA HIS A 24 -4.66 -11.37 10.12
C HIS A 24 -4.77 -9.98 10.73
N TYR A 25 -3.69 -9.23 10.70
CA TYR A 25 -3.67 -7.86 11.18
C TYR A 25 -4.62 -6.97 10.38
N LEU A 26 -4.60 -7.08 9.05
CA LEU A 26 -5.46 -6.28 8.20
C LEU A 26 -6.95 -6.62 8.38
N ARG A 27 -7.26 -7.89 8.68
CA ARG A 27 -8.65 -8.27 8.96
C ARG A 27 -9.15 -7.61 10.24
N SER A 28 -8.29 -7.51 11.25
CA SER A 28 -8.64 -6.90 12.53
C SER A 28 -8.63 -5.38 12.48
N LEU A 29 -7.69 -4.80 11.75
CA LEU A 29 -7.49 -3.35 11.63
C LEU A 29 -7.40 -2.97 10.16
N PRO A 30 -8.54 -2.81 9.47
CA PRO A 30 -8.53 -2.43 8.06
C PRO A 30 -7.85 -1.10 7.81
N LEU A 31 -7.18 -0.99 6.68
CA LEU A 31 -6.54 0.24 6.24
C LEU A 31 -7.55 1.34 5.93
N HIS A 32 -8.75 0.96 5.55
CA HIS A 32 -9.79 1.89 5.13
C HIS A 32 -11.15 1.19 5.26
N PRO A 33 -12.24 1.94 5.52
CA PRO A 33 -13.57 1.33 5.63
C PRO A 33 -14.03 0.55 4.41
N THR A 34 -13.49 0.86 3.22
CA THR A 34 -13.85 0.16 1.98
C THR A 34 -13.08 -1.14 1.78
N GLN A 35 -12.17 -1.48 2.68
CA GLN A 35 -11.35 -2.68 2.54
C GLN A 35 -12.21 -3.94 2.44
N LYS A 36 -11.86 -4.79 1.48
CA LYS A 36 -12.58 -6.01 1.20
C LYS A 36 -11.60 -7.09 0.77
N GLU A 37 -11.66 -8.23 1.43
CA GLU A 37 -10.79 -9.34 1.08
C GLU A 37 -11.31 -10.00 -0.19
N ILE A 38 -10.47 -10.08 -1.23
CA ILE A 38 -10.87 -10.61 -2.53
C ILE A 38 -10.22 -11.94 -2.87
N PHE A 39 -9.17 -12.31 -2.14
CA PHE A 39 -8.50 -13.60 -2.35
C PHE A 39 -7.81 -14.00 -1.06
N THR A 40 -7.88 -15.29 -0.74
CA THR A 40 -7.26 -15.84 0.47
C THR A 40 -6.52 -17.11 0.15
N SER A 41 -5.27 -17.20 0.61
CA SER A 41 -4.52 -18.46 0.63
C SER A 41 -3.86 -18.57 1.99
N LYS A 42 -3.21 -19.70 2.24
CA LYS A 42 -2.50 -19.87 3.51
C LYS A 42 -1.25 -18.99 3.61
N ASP A 43 -0.70 -18.58 2.47
CA ASP A 43 0.55 -17.82 2.43
C ASP A 43 0.36 -16.33 2.29
N TYR A 44 -0.78 -15.89 1.76
CA TYR A 44 -1.08 -14.47 1.60
C TYR A 44 -2.58 -14.26 1.39
N ALA A 45 -3.00 -13.00 1.48
CA ALA A 45 -4.37 -12.60 1.16
C ALA A 45 -4.34 -11.27 0.43
N ASP A 46 -5.25 -11.09 -0.52
CA ASP A 46 -5.37 -9.86 -1.29
C ASP A 46 -6.60 -9.09 -0.85
N PHE A 47 -6.43 -7.78 -0.71
CA PHE A 47 -7.48 -6.87 -0.23
C PHE A 47 -7.67 -5.76 -1.23
N GLU A 48 -8.93 -5.42 -1.48
CA GLU A 48 -9.32 -4.33 -2.37
C GLU A 48 -9.75 -3.14 -1.51
N LEU A 49 -9.29 -1.95 -1.90
CA LEU A 49 -9.70 -0.70 -1.25
C LEU A 49 -10.10 0.29 -2.33
N THR A 50 -11.03 1.18 -2.00
CA THR A 50 -11.41 2.28 -2.88
C THR A 50 -11.20 3.57 -2.10
N LEU A 51 -10.17 4.31 -2.46
CA LEU A 51 -9.82 5.54 -1.75
C LEU A 51 -8.93 6.41 -2.62
N ARG A 52 -8.64 7.59 -2.12
CA ARG A 52 -7.67 8.50 -2.75
C ARG A 52 -6.30 8.21 -2.15
N PRO A 53 -5.31 7.76 -2.95
CA PRO A 53 -4.00 7.40 -2.41
C PRO A 53 -3.16 8.65 -2.10
N THR A 54 -3.46 9.25 -0.96
CA THR A 54 -2.76 10.45 -0.48
C THR A 54 -1.35 10.11 0.00
N TYR A 55 -0.55 11.15 0.26
CA TYR A 55 0.78 10.98 0.83
C TYR A 55 0.72 10.18 2.14
N ASP A 56 -0.25 10.49 3.01
CA ASP A 56 -0.40 9.79 4.28
C ASP A 56 -0.67 8.31 4.09
N PHE A 57 -1.47 7.96 3.09
CA PHE A 57 -1.75 6.56 2.79
C PHE A 57 -0.48 5.85 2.30
N ILE A 58 0.30 6.52 1.45
CA ILE A 58 1.56 5.97 0.94
C ILE A 58 2.53 5.73 2.10
N MET A 59 2.64 6.70 3.02
CA MET A 59 3.51 6.55 4.18
C MET A 59 3.05 5.40 5.08
N GLU A 60 1.75 5.23 5.23
CA GLU A 60 1.21 4.11 6.01
C GLU A 60 1.58 2.77 5.38
N LEU A 61 1.48 2.67 4.05
CA LEU A 61 1.89 1.46 3.35
C LEU A 61 3.38 1.17 3.54
N LEU A 62 4.21 2.22 3.45
CA LEU A 62 5.65 2.08 3.66
C LEU A 62 5.98 1.65 5.09
N HIS A 63 5.16 2.09 6.05
CA HIS A 63 5.33 1.72 7.44
C HIS A 63 5.27 0.20 7.64
N PHE A 64 4.47 -0.49 6.85
CA PHE A 64 4.36 -1.95 6.95
C PHE A 64 5.53 -2.69 6.31
N GLY A 65 6.42 -1.97 5.63
CA GLY A 65 7.63 -2.56 5.07
C GLY A 65 7.33 -3.64 4.03
N ASN A 66 7.93 -4.80 4.21
CA ASN A 66 7.76 -5.92 3.28
C ASN A 66 6.56 -6.81 3.57
N MET A 67 5.69 -6.40 4.50
CA MET A 67 4.51 -7.19 4.87
C MET A 67 3.35 -6.98 3.92
N ILE A 68 3.33 -5.86 3.19
CA ILE A 68 2.27 -5.51 2.26
C ILE A 68 2.90 -5.10 0.93
N GLU A 69 2.33 -5.64 -0.15
CA GLU A 69 2.75 -5.29 -1.50
C GLU A 69 1.58 -4.67 -2.26
N VAL A 70 1.79 -3.54 -2.92
CA VAL A 70 0.78 -2.94 -3.78
C VAL A 70 0.78 -3.68 -5.12
N LEU A 71 -0.35 -4.25 -5.50
CA LEU A 71 -0.50 -4.93 -6.77
C LEU A 71 -1.07 -4.01 -7.84
N GLU A 72 -2.05 -3.17 -7.48
CA GLU A 72 -2.74 -2.27 -8.38
C GLU A 72 -3.08 -0.97 -7.66
N PRO A 73 -3.21 0.16 -8.34
CA PRO A 73 -2.95 0.34 -9.77
C PRO A 73 -1.45 0.44 -10.04
N GLN A 74 -1.07 0.31 -11.29
CA GLN A 74 0.33 0.36 -11.69
C GLN A 74 1.00 1.68 -11.30
N SER A 75 0.27 2.80 -11.40
CA SER A 75 0.78 4.11 -11.01
C SER A 75 1.19 4.16 -9.53
N LEU A 76 0.37 3.60 -8.64
CA LEU A 76 0.70 3.55 -7.22
C LEU A 76 1.86 2.59 -6.97
N ARG A 77 1.88 1.45 -7.65
CA ARG A 77 2.97 0.50 -7.54
C ARG A 77 4.31 1.14 -7.95
N GLN A 78 4.32 1.94 -9.01
CA GLN A 78 5.52 2.66 -9.44
C GLN A 78 5.94 3.71 -8.42
N THR A 79 4.99 4.42 -7.81
CA THR A 79 5.27 5.38 -6.74
C THR A 79 5.93 4.68 -5.55
N MET A 80 5.40 3.54 -5.13
CA MET A 80 5.97 2.76 -4.04
C MET A 80 7.38 2.31 -4.37
N LYS A 81 7.59 1.86 -5.60
CA LYS A 81 8.90 1.41 -6.05
C LYS A 81 9.93 2.54 -5.99
N GLY A 82 9.52 3.76 -6.34
CA GLY A 82 10.38 4.93 -6.24
C GLY A 82 10.82 5.20 -4.80
N TRP A 83 9.89 5.17 -3.85
CA TRP A 83 10.20 5.36 -2.44
C TRP A 83 11.13 4.27 -1.92
N VAL A 84 10.87 3.01 -2.28
CA VAL A 84 11.70 1.89 -1.84
C VAL A 84 13.12 2.02 -2.41
N SER A 85 13.23 2.40 -3.67
CA SER A 85 14.52 2.59 -4.33
C SER A 85 15.33 3.69 -3.65
N ASP A 86 14.69 4.82 -3.33
CA ASP A 86 15.35 5.92 -2.65
C ASP A 86 15.83 5.51 -1.26
N LEU A 87 15.01 4.78 -0.52
CA LEU A 87 15.39 4.26 0.79
C LEU A 87 16.58 3.32 0.69
N TRP A 88 16.55 2.43 -0.28
CA TRP A 88 17.62 1.47 -0.48
C TRP A 88 18.96 2.17 -0.76
N GLU A 89 18.93 3.22 -1.59
CA GLU A 89 20.12 3.99 -1.91
C GLU A 89 20.76 4.64 -0.68
N LEU A 90 19.93 5.06 0.29
CA LEU A 90 20.46 5.65 1.51
C LEU A 90 21.33 4.67 2.29
N TYR A 91 21.04 3.39 2.23
CA TYR A 91 21.76 2.38 3.00
C TYR A 91 22.80 1.63 2.18
N GLU A 92 22.70 1.68 0.87
CA GLU A 92 23.63 0.97 -0.01
C GLU A 92 25.07 1.48 0.09
N ASN A 93 25.25 2.77 0.42
CA ASN A 93 26.55 3.42 0.46
C ASN A 93 27.32 3.22 1.77
N ASP A 94 26.80 2.43 2.67
CA ASP A 94 27.48 2.13 3.94
C ASP A 94 28.60 1.10 3.76
#